data_f7f1eab1a2b380c7017ac1052583a323
#
_entry.id   f7f1eab1a2b380c7017ac1052583a323
#
_cell.length_a   1.000
_cell.length_b   1.000
_cell.length_c   1.000
_cell.angle_alpha   90.00
_cell.angle_beta   90.00
_cell.angle_gamma   90.00
#
_symmetry.space_group_name_H-M   'P 1'
#
loop_
_entity.id
_entity.type
_entity.pdbx_description
1 polymer ?
#
loop_
_entity_poly.entity_id
_entity_poly.type
_entity_poly.pdbx_seq_one_letter_code
_entity_poly.pdbx_strand_id
1 'polypeptide(L)'
;MRTLTLISLILLTLTSAQAADKKAIVPEGSTTAGPYTPGIQAGGFLFCAGQVGRDKDQKYPAVFEDEVKQTLENVGAILKKAGYTFNDAVSVQVHLTDIEMFQRMNAVYMTYFPEPRPARTTVGGVKLVGPARIEITVTAYKKP
;
A
#
# COMPACT_ATOMS: atom_id res chain seq x y z
N MET A 1 -27.49 8.86 -65.64
CA MET A 1 -27.35 9.21 -64.23
C MET A 1 -26.63 8.07 -63.53
N ARG A 2 -25.38 8.24 -63.14
CA ARG A 2 -24.58 7.24 -62.40
C ARG A 2 -24.50 7.68 -60.95
N THR A 3 -25.16 6.94 -60.06
CA THR A 3 -25.10 7.11 -58.60
C THR A 3 -23.78 6.56 -58.06
N LEU A 4 -22.89 7.44 -57.58
CA LEU A 4 -21.71 7.05 -56.85
C LEU A 4 -22.12 6.79 -55.38
N THR A 5 -22.03 5.52 -54.97
CA THR A 5 -22.19 5.16 -53.56
C THR A 5 -20.84 5.33 -52.86
N LEU A 6 -20.72 6.32 -51.98
CA LEU A 6 -19.58 6.47 -51.10
C LEU A 6 -19.67 5.43 -49.98
N ILE A 7 -18.79 4.45 -50.01
CA ILE A 7 -18.58 3.52 -48.88
C ILE A 7 -17.61 4.18 -47.92
N SER A 8 -18.13 4.69 -46.80
CA SER A 8 -17.33 5.25 -45.71
C SER A 8 -16.72 4.09 -44.90
N LEU A 9 -15.40 3.87 -45.05
CA LEU A 9 -14.65 2.86 -44.32
C LEU A 9 -14.34 3.42 -42.92
N ILE A 10 -15.10 3.05 -41.90
CA ILE A 10 -14.81 3.39 -40.50
C ILE A 10 -13.66 2.47 -40.07
N LEU A 11 -12.48 3.07 -39.96
CA LEU A 11 -11.30 2.41 -39.42
C LEU A 11 -11.42 2.35 -37.88
N LEU A 12 -11.90 1.23 -37.37
CA LEU A 12 -11.98 0.97 -35.94
C LEU A 12 -10.56 0.67 -35.44
N THR A 13 -9.88 1.67 -34.87
CA THR A 13 -8.61 1.46 -34.19
C THR A 13 -8.84 0.71 -32.88
N LEU A 14 -8.61 -0.60 -32.90
CA LEU A 14 -8.51 -1.42 -31.70
C LEU A 14 -7.26 -0.98 -30.93
N THR A 15 -7.42 -0.07 -29.95
CA THR A 15 -6.40 0.12 -28.94
C THR A 15 -6.35 -1.13 -28.08
N SER A 16 -5.35 -1.98 -28.30
CA SER A 16 -5.07 -3.09 -27.39
C SER A 16 -4.76 -2.49 -26.02
N ALA A 17 -5.65 -2.70 -25.06
CA ALA A 17 -5.37 -2.41 -23.65
C ALA A 17 -4.23 -3.36 -23.22
N GLN A 18 -3.00 -2.86 -23.24
CA GLN A 18 -1.87 -3.58 -22.70
C GLN A 18 -2.03 -3.65 -21.18
N ALA A 19 -2.03 -4.87 -20.61
CA ALA A 19 -2.04 -5.03 -19.17
C ALA A 19 -0.84 -4.26 -18.59
N ALA A 20 -1.10 -3.41 -17.59
CA ALA A 20 -0.03 -2.65 -16.96
C ALA A 20 1.02 -3.61 -16.38
N ASP A 21 2.28 -3.46 -16.79
CA ASP A 21 3.39 -4.25 -16.26
C ASP A 21 3.49 -4.03 -14.76
N LYS A 22 3.49 -5.12 -13.98
CA LYS A 22 3.72 -5.03 -12.55
C LYS A 22 5.21 -4.85 -12.28
N LYS A 23 5.54 -3.85 -11.45
CA LYS A 23 6.90 -3.54 -11.03
C LYS A 23 7.09 -3.86 -9.55
N ALA A 24 8.13 -4.64 -9.24
CA ALA A 24 8.52 -4.90 -7.85
C ALA A 24 9.17 -3.65 -7.22
N ILE A 25 8.73 -3.31 -6.02
CA ILE A 25 9.26 -2.21 -5.21
C ILE A 25 9.87 -2.81 -3.94
N VAL A 26 11.19 -2.75 -3.85
CA VAL A 26 11.95 -3.28 -2.72
C VAL A 26 12.80 -2.15 -2.14
N PRO A 27 12.50 -1.63 -0.94
CA PRO A 27 13.33 -0.63 -0.28
C PRO A 27 14.75 -1.15 -0.01
N GLU A 28 15.73 -0.26 0.04
CA GLU A 28 17.09 -0.62 0.40
C GLU A 28 17.16 -1.15 1.83
N GLY A 29 17.95 -2.21 2.05
CA GLY A 29 18.05 -2.85 3.35
C GLY A 29 16.84 -3.71 3.75
N SER A 30 15.81 -3.83 2.89
CA SER A 30 14.70 -4.75 3.15
C SER A 30 15.18 -6.18 3.05
N THR A 31 15.03 -6.92 4.13
CA THR A 31 15.21 -8.38 4.12
C THR A 31 13.88 -9.03 3.80
N THR A 32 13.67 -9.39 2.53
CA THR A 32 12.52 -10.21 2.14
C THR A 32 12.79 -11.67 2.51
N ALA A 33 12.53 -12.01 3.77
CA ALA A 33 12.69 -13.40 4.23
C ALA A 33 11.50 -14.30 3.87
N GLY A 34 10.47 -13.77 3.21
CA GLY A 34 9.23 -14.47 2.87
C GLY A 34 8.96 -14.54 1.37
N PRO A 35 7.99 -15.35 0.96
CA PRO A 35 7.59 -15.52 -0.45
C PRO A 35 6.68 -14.36 -0.93
N TYR A 36 7.07 -13.11 -0.65
CA TYR A 36 6.32 -11.91 -1.03
C TYR A 36 7.26 -10.77 -1.47
N THR A 37 6.70 -9.78 -2.14
CA THR A 37 7.39 -8.53 -2.49
C THR A 37 6.86 -7.41 -1.60
N PRO A 38 7.72 -6.55 -1.00
CA PRO A 38 7.27 -5.46 -0.14
C PRO A 38 6.27 -4.51 -0.78
N GLY A 39 6.42 -4.21 -2.06
CA GLY A 39 5.46 -3.42 -2.82
C GLY A 39 5.36 -3.85 -4.27
N ILE A 40 4.16 -3.78 -4.83
CA ILE A 40 3.91 -4.00 -6.27
C ILE A 40 3.26 -2.72 -6.82
N GLN A 41 3.87 -2.14 -7.84
CA GLN A 41 3.30 -1.02 -8.59
C GLN A 41 2.70 -1.54 -9.90
N ALA A 42 1.46 -1.12 -10.20
CA ALA A 42 0.77 -1.45 -11.44
C ALA A 42 -0.31 -0.39 -11.75
N GLY A 43 -0.32 0.15 -12.95
CA GLY A 43 -1.36 1.05 -13.47
C GLY A 43 -1.63 2.29 -12.59
N GLY A 44 -0.62 2.88 -11.98
CA GLY A 44 -0.76 4.01 -11.06
C GLY A 44 -1.11 3.62 -9.62
N PHE A 45 -1.36 2.34 -9.34
CA PHE A 45 -1.51 1.82 -7.98
C PHE A 45 -0.19 1.29 -7.43
N LEU A 46 -0.01 1.46 -6.14
CA LEU A 46 1.02 0.80 -5.35
C LEU A 46 0.33 -0.03 -4.26
N PHE A 47 0.59 -1.32 -4.27
CA PHE A 47 0.12 -2.28 -3.28
C PHE A 47 1.29 -2.59 -2.35
N CYS A 48 1.25 -2.12 -1.11
CA CYS A 48 2.23 -2.49 -0.09
C CYS A 48 1.82 -3.80 0.57
N ALA A 49 2.74 -4.71 0.77
CA ALA A 49 2.53 -5.87 1.63
C ALA A 49 2.34 -5.42 3.09
N GLY A 50 1.66 -6.22 3.91
CA GLY A 50 1.50 -5.94 5.33
C GLY A 50 2.84 -5.71 6.00
N GLN A 51 2.96 -4.62 6.73
CA GLN A 51 4.15 -4.24 7.48
C GLN A 51 3.87 -4.33 8.97
N VAL A 52 4.86 -4.84 9.70
CA VAL A 52 4.87 -4.90 11.16
C VAL A 52 5.96 -3.98 11.71
N GLY A 53 5.92 -3.68 13.01
CA GLY A 53 6.86 -2.74 13.66
C GLY A 53 8.25 -3.30 13.94
N ARG A 54 8.80 -4.08 13.02
CA ARG A 54 10.14 -4.64 13.13
C ARG A 54 11.16 -3.68 12.53
N ASP A 55 12.20 -3.36 13.29
CA ASP A 55 13.29 -2.49 12.85
C ASP A 55 14.31 -3.25 11.95
N LYS A 56 15.37 -2.55 11.53
CA LYS A 56 16.45 -3.11 10.71
C LYS A 56 17.22 -4.27 11.42
N ASP A 57 17.25 -4.25 12.74
CA ASP A 57 17.91 -5.28 13.57
C ASP A 57 16.95 -6.42 13.94
N GLN A 58 15.77 -6.48 13.29
CA GLN A 58 14.71 -7.47 13.47
C GLN A 58 14.07 -7.43 14.87
N LYS A 59 14.17 -6.29 15.58
CA LYS A 59 13.60 -6.08 16.92
C LYS A 59 12.28 -5.33 16.83
N TYR A 60 11.43 -5.57 17.82
CA TYR A 60 10.15 -4.87 17.99
C TYR A 60 10.25 -3.91 19.17
N PRO A 61 9.76 -2.67 19.04
CA PRO A 61 9.69 -1.73 20.15
C PRO A 61 8.86 -2.26 21.31
N ALA A 62 9.33 -2.03 22.54
CA ALA A 62 8.60 -2.43 23.74
C ALA A 62 7.31 -1.61 23.94
N VAL A 63 7.37 -0.30 23.64
CA VAL A 63 6.21 0.61 23.68
C VAL A 63 5.37 0.41 22.42
N PHE A 64 4.05 0.27 22.58
CA PHE A 64 3.15 0.00 21.45
C PHE A 64 3.10 1.15 20.45
N GLU A 65 3.07 2.39 20.91
CA GLU A 65 3.08 3.57 20.05
C GLU A 65 4.34 3.63 19.16
N ASP A 66 5.48 3.25 19.70
CA ASP A 66 6.74 3.17 18.95
C ASP A 66 6.69 2.03 17.92
N GLU A 67 6.01 0.92 18.23
CA GLU A 67 5.78 -0.15 17.26
C GLU A 67 4.85 0.30 16.13
N VAL A 68 3.79 1.05 16.43
CA VAL A 68 2.92 1.67 15.40
C VAL A 68 3.74 2.61 14.51
N LYS A 69 4.56 3.47 15.12
CA LYS A 69 5.46 4.37 14.39
C LYS A 69 6.40 3.60 13.48
N GLN A 70 7.10 2.59 14.00
CA GLN A 70 8.01 1.76 13.20
C GLN A 70 7.28 1.06 12.05
N THR A 71 6.06 0.56 12.30
CA THR A 71 5.21 -0.05 11.25
C THR A 71 4.93 0.94 10.12
N LEU A 72 4.55 2.18 10.46
CA LEU A 72 4.28 3.23 9.48
C LEU A 72 5.55 3.71 8.77
N GLU A 73 6.69 3.76 9.45
CA GLU A 73 7.98 4.05 8.81
C GLU A 73 8.37 2.98 7.79
N ASN A 74 8.10 1.70 8.08
CA ASN A 74 8.32 0.60 7.14
C ASN A 74 7.41 0.72 5.90
N VAL A 75 6.14 1.08 6.08
CA VAL A 75 5.23 1.42 4.96
C VAL A 75 5.77 2.63 4.19
N GLY A 76 6.19 3.68 4.88
CA GLY A 76 6.74 4.90 4.29
C GLY A 76 7.98 4.64 3.43
N ALA A 77 8.83 3.69 3.81
CA ALA A 77 9.98 3.28 3.01
C ALA A 77 9.56 2.67 1.66
N ILE A 78 8.50 1.85 1.63
CA ILE A 78 7.95 1.28 0.40
C ILE A 78 7.33 2.39 -0.48
N LEU A 79 6.51 3.26 0.12
CA LEU A 79 5.93 4.42 -0.57
C LEU A 79 7.02 5.26 -1.22
N LYS A 80 8.02 5.69 -0.44
CA LYS A 80 9.14 6.51 -0.91
C LYS A 80 9.92 5.85 -2.04
N LYS A 81 10.22 4.55 -1.94
CA LYS A 81 10.94 3.80 -2.99
C LYS A 81 10.19 3.79 -4.32
N ALA A 82 8.87 3.81 -4.28
CA ALA A 82 8.00 3.86 -5.45
C ALA A 82 7.70 5.30 -5.93
N GLY A 83 8.14 6.35 -5.21
CA GLY A 83 7.83 7.75 -5.52
C GLY A 83 6.44 8.19 -5.04
N TYR A 84 5.88 7.51 -4.03
CA TYR A 84 4.62 7.81 -3.37
C TYR A 84 4.84 8.37 -1.96
N THR A 85 3.80 8.94 -1.39
CA THR A 85 3.74 9.46 -0.04
C THR A 85 2.47 8.97 0.66
N PHE A 86 2.31 9.25 1.94
CA PHE A 86 1.06 8.97 2.66
C PHE A 86 -0.14 9.76 2.12
N ASN A 87 0.07 10.89 1.43
CA ASN A 87 -0.99 11.64 0.76
C ASN A 87 -1.62 10.86 -0.40
N ASP A 88 -0.89 9.93 -0.98
CA ASP A 88 -1.34 9.12 -2.10
C ASP A 88 -2.10 7.86 -1.65
N ALA A 89 -2.17 7.61 -0.32
CA ALA A 89 -2.88 6.45 0.22
C ALA A 89 -4.38 6.56 0.00
N VAL A 90 -5.00 5.52 -0.57
CA VAL A 90 -6.44 5.46 -0.84
C VAL A 90 -7.15 4.42 0.03
N SER A 91 -6.43 3.38 0.46
CA SER A 91 -6.98 2.34 1.34
C SER A 91 -5.93 1.83 2.31
N VAL A 92 -6.35 1.59 3.55
CA VAL A 92 -5.52 1.05 4.62
C VAL A 92 -6.26 -0.07 5.34
N GLN A 93 -5.57 -1.15 5.61
CA GLN A 93 -6.03 -2.21 6.50
C GLN A 93 -5.11 -2.24 7.73
N VAL A 94 -5.71 -2.28 8.91
CA VAL A 94 -5.01 -2.37 10.19
C VAL A 94 -5.47 -3.62 10.92
N HIS A 95 -4.54 -4.46 11.30
CA HIS A 95 -4.77 -5.65 12.11
C HIS A 95 -4.09 -5.47 13.47
N LEU A 96 -4.85 -5.63 14.54
CA LEU A 96 -4.39 -5.50 15.93
C LEU A 96 -4.55 -6.85 16.65
N THR A 97 -3.58 -7.22 17.45
CA THR A 97 -3.71 -8.40 18.31
C THR A 97 -4.72 -8.17 19.44
N ASP A 98 -4.92 -6.90 19.83
CA ASP A 98 -5.89 -6.49 20.84
C ASP A 98 -6.59 -5.20 20.40
N ILE A 99 -7.92 -5.21 20.33
CA ILE A 99 -8.73 -4.07 19.91
C ILE A 99 -8.67 -2.91 20.91
N GLU A 100 -8.35 -3.17 22.18
CA GLU A 100 -8.19 -2.13 23.20
C GLU A 100 -7.02 -1.16 22.88
N MET A 101 -6.10 -1.57 22.00
CA MET A 101 -5.03 -0.70 21.50
C MET A 101 -5.50 0.31 20.44
N PHE A 102 -6.77 0.27 20.01
CA PHE A 102 -7.28 1.07 18.90
C PHE A 102 -7.04 2.58 19.05
N GLN A 103 -7.33 3.16 20.21
CA GLN A 103 -7.17 4.59 20.44
C GLN A 103 -5.68 5.00 20.49
N ARG A 104 -4.84 4.16 21.06
CA ARG A 104 -3.40 4.38 21.12
C ARG A 104 -2.78 4.32 19.70
N MET A 105 -3.23 3.37 18.88
CA MET A 105 -2.86 3.26 17.46
C MET A 105 -3.31 4.53 16.71
N ASN A 106 -4.55 4.98 16.89
CA ASN A 106 -5.07 6.16 16.19
C ASN A 106 -4.26 7.42 16.50
N ALA A 107 -3.79 7.61 17.72
CA ALA A 107 -2.98 8.78 18.10
C ALA A 107 -1.71 8.91 17.24
N VAL A 108 -1.06 7.78 16.91
CA VAL A 108 0.11 7.76 16.02
C VAL A 108 -0.32 7.81 14.55
N TYR A 109 -1.31 7.00 14.16
CA TYR A 109 -1.79 6.90 12.78
C TYR A 109 -2.14 8.28 12.18
N MET A 110 -2.84 9.13 12.93
CA MET A 110 -3.26 10.45 12.47
C MET A 110 -2.09 11.39 12.14
N THR A 111 -0.91 11.15 12.66
CA THR A 111 0.28 11.97 12.36
C THR A 111 0.91 11.65 11.01
N TYR A 112 0.58 10.50 10.41
CA TYR A 112 1.10 10.07 9.11
C TYR A 112 0.14 10.32 7.95
N PHE A 113 -1.18 10.22 8.19
CA PHE A 113 -2.20 10.34 7.14
C PHE A 113 -2.91 11.70 7.26
N PRO A 114 -2.63 12.64 6.33
CA PRO A 114 -3.31 13.94 6.29
C PRO A 114 -4.76 13.80 5.78
N GLU A 115 -5.55 14.84 5.96
CA GLU A 115 -6.88 14.95 5.37
C GLU A 115 -6.82 15.26 3.84
N PRO A 116 -7.73 14.66 3.04
CA PRO A 116 -8.67 13.62 3.42
C PRO A 116 -7.96 12.30 3.67
N ARG A 117 -8.26 11.64 4.80
CA ARG A 117 -7.65 10.35 5.15
C ARG A 117 -8.12 9.23 4.22
N PRO A 118 -7.29 8.18 4.00
CA PRO A 118 -7.69 7.02 3.22
C PRO A 118 -8.86 6.28 3.87
N ALA A 119 -9.64 5.56 3.06
CA ALA A 119 -10.57 4.57 3.58
C ALA A 119 -9.81 3.54 4.42
N ARG A 120 -10.38 3.12 5.58
CA ARG A 120 -9.69 2.20 6.48
C ARG A 120 -10.61 1.12 7.03
N THR A 121 -10.09 -0.11 7.09
CA THR A 121 -10.64 -1.21 7.88
C THR A 121 -9.69 -1.49 9.04
N THR A 122 -10.23 -1.66 10.25
CA THR A 122 -9.45 -2.08 11.42
C THR A 122 -10.09 -3.33 12.03
N VAL A 123 -9.27 -4.36 12.25
CA VAL A 123 -9.66 -5.64 12.88
C VAL A 123 -8.79 -5.86 14.10
N GLY A 124 -9.40 -6.26 15.20
CA GLY A 124 -8.70 -6.64 16.44
C GLY A 124 -8.91 -8.11 16.80
N GLY A 125 -8.12 -8.61 17.74
CA GLY A 125 -8.19 -10.00 18.21
C GLY A 125 -7.57 -11.03 17.26
N VAL A 126 -6.70 -10.59 16.33
CA VAL A 126 -6.02 -11.50 15.38
C VAL A 126 -4.66 -11.94 15.92
N LYS A 127 -4.18 -13.09 15.45
CA LYS A 127 -2.78 -13.49 15.65
C LYS A 127 -1.95 -13.02 14.46
N LEU A 128 -0.87 -12.31 14.75
CA LEU A 128 0.09 -11.85 13.77
C LEU A 128 1.36 -12.72 13.77
N VAL A 129 2.19 -12.55 12.75
CA VAL A 129 3.46 -13.27 12.63
C VAL A 129 4.46 -12.75 13.67
N GLY A 130 5.08 -13.67 14.41
CA GLY A 130 6.06 -13.33 15.45
C GLY A 130 5.43 -12.58 16.63
N PRO A 131 6.17 -11.66 17.27
CA PRO A 131 5.70 -10.90 18.43
C PRO A 131 4.99 -9.58 18.04
N ALA A 132 4.64 -9.38 16.77
CA ALA A 132 3.97 -8.17 16.29
C ALA A 132 2.61 -7.99 16.97
N ARG A 133 2.30 -6.76 17.39
CA ARG A 133 1.00 -6.35 17.94
C ARG A 133 0.13 -5.63 16.92
N ILE A 134 0.74 -5.13 15.84
CA ILE A 134 0.07 -4.44 14.74
C ILE A 134 0.68 -4.83 13.40
N GLU A 135 -0.21 -4.91 12.37
CA GLU A 135 0.17 -5.01 10.97
C GLU A 135 -0.65 -4.00 10.16
N ILE A 136 0.00 -3.28 9.27
CA ILE A 136 -0.64 -2.28 8.39
C ILE A 136 -0.33 -2.59 6.93
N THR A 137 -1.40 -2.66 6.12
CA THR A 137 -1.34 -2.78 4.66
C THR A 137 -1.87 -1.50 4.04
N VAL A 138 -1.17 -0.97 3.04
CA VAL A 138 -1.55 0.28 2.35
C VAL A 138 -1.65 0.05 0.85
N THR A 139 -2.74 0.57 0.26
CA THR A 139 -2.83 0.78 -1.19
C THR A 139 -2.79 2.28 -1.46
N ALA A 140 -1.88 2.71 -2.31
CA ALA A 140 -1.74 4.09 -2.74
C ALA A 140 -2.02 4.22 -4.25
N TYR A 141 -2.44 5.42 -4.68
CA TYR A 141 -2.73 5.72 -6.08
C TYR A 141 -2.13 7.06 -6.48
N LYS A 142 -1.49 7.08 -7.64
CA LYS A 142 -1.10 8.29 -8.37
C LYS A 142 -1.54 8.15 -9.82
N LYS A 143 -2.09 9.24 -10.36
CA LYS A 143 -2.38 9.27 -11.79
C LYS A 143 -1.08 9.06 -12.57
N PRO A 144 -1.05 8.14 -13.56
CA PRO A 144 0.09 7.94 -14.45
C PRO A 144 0.48 9.18 -15.25
#